data_efb1da0d1bc93d567d4303aa8516e827
#
_entry.id   efb1da0d1bc93d567d4303aa8516e827
#
_cell.length_a   1.000
_cell.length_b   1.000
_cell.length_c   1.000
_cell.angle_alpha   90.00
_cell.angle_beta   90.00
_cell.angle_gamma   90.00
#
_symmetry.space_group_name_H-M   'P 1'
#
loop_
_entity.id
_entity.type
_entity.pdbx_description
1 polymer ?
#
loop_
_entity_poly.entity_id
_entity_poly.type
_entity_poly.pdbx_seq_one_letter_code
_entity_poly.pdbx_strand_id
1 'polypeptide(L)'
;MTDMRKEYDSLGEVDVPADRLWGAQTQRSLEHFSIGQDLIPREMITAYATLKKGAGIANHQSGRLADEPYRLIVQTCDEILAGQHHDMFPLHVWMTGSGTQFNMNVNEVISNRCCQIAGTPLGSKTPVHPNDHVNMAQSSNDSFPSAMNIAAGVNVTSRLIPAVKALRDAIDAKAKAWSDIVKIGRTHMQDATPLTLGQEWSGYVGMLTDDLARIEAALGGVYQLALGGTAVGTGINSAPGFAEDAAAQIAKLTGLPYVTAPNKFTVQGAHDALVFLSSALRSLAVSLYKIANDIRLMSCGPRAGFAELAIPENEPGSSIMPGKVNPTQCEALAMISVQVMADDVAVGFGGAGGYLEMNVYKPLIIFNITHSITILTDGCVNFRRFLVEGTKPNLKKINEYVERSLMLVTALSPVIGYDKASKIAHYAMDNDLTLKDAALKLGFVTEAEFDRIVDPKKMVSPYVATSAAAPEPAHA
;
A
#
# COMPACT_ATOMS: atom_id res chain seq x y z
N MET A 1 9.46 8.74 -42.47
CA MET A 1 8.15 8.12 -42.31
C MET A 1 8.41 6.74 -41.74
N THR A 2 7.74 6.34 -40.70
CA THR A 2 7.87 4.97 -40.15
C THR A 2 7.29 4.01 -41.16
N ASP A 3 8.01 2.94 -41.52
CA ASP A 3 7.48 1.92 -42.40
C ASP A 3 6.26 1.28 -41.75
N MET A 4 5.20 1.06 -42.58
CA MET A 4 3.94 0.47 -42.12
C MET A 4 3.77 -0.92 -42.74
N ARG A 5 3.15 -1.84 -42.01
CA ARG A 5 2.69 -3.13 -42.53
C ARG A 5 1.17 -3.23 -42.41
N LYS A 6 0.58 -4.05 -43.26
CA LYS A 6 -0.85 -4.34 -43.23
C LYS A 6 -1.14 -5.50 -42.32
N GLU A 7 -2.04 -5.31 -41.36
CA GLU A 7 -2.62 -6.38 -40.56
C GLU A 7 -4.15 -6.40 -40.69
N TYR A 8 -4.76 -7.49 -40.29
CA TYR A 8 -6.20 -7.73 -40.52
C TYR A 8 -6.86 -8.23 -39.26
N ASP A 9 -8.02 -7.65 -38.95
CA ASP A 9 -8.96 -8.17 -37.96
C ASP A 9 -10.35 -8.40 -38.61
N SER A 10 -11.38 -8.67 -37.80
CA SER A 10 -12.73 -8.92 -38.28
C SER A 10 -13.39 -7.69 -38.95
N LEU A 11 -12.85 -6.49 -38.75
CA LEU A 11 -13.32 -5.23 -39.31
C LEU A 11 -12.57 -4.84 -40.60
N GLY A 12 -11.53 -5.58 -40.96
CA GLY A 12 -10.75 -5.34 -42.18
C GLY A 12 -9.30 -4.94 -41.91
N GLU A 13 -8.70 -4.31 -42.91
CA GLU A 13 -7.28 -3.93 -42.94
C GLU A 13 -6.98 -2.73 -42.04
N VAL A 14 -5.79 -2.77 -41.39
CA VAL A 14 -5.24 -1.70 -40.57
C VAL A 14 -3.74 -1.55 -40.82
N ASP A 15 -3.28 -0.31 -40.95
CA ASP A 15 -1.85 0.02 -41.01
C ASP A 15 -1.24 0.01 -39.62
N VAL A 16 -0.23 -0.85 -39.38
CA VAL A 16 0.50 -0.96 -38.14
C VAL A 16 1.98 -0.65 -38.38
N PRO A 17 2.68 0.09 -37.48
CA PRO A 17 4.11 0.33 -37.64
C PRO A 17 4.89 -0.99 -37.78
N ALA A 18 5.75 -1.08 -38.81
CA ALA A 18 6.40 -2.33 -39.18
C ALA A 18 7.34 -2.91 -38.10
N ASP A 19 7.87 -2.05 -37.22
CA ASP A 19 8.77 -2.40 -36.14
C ASP A 19 8.06 -2.82 -34.83
N ARG A 20 6.73 -2.71 -34.77
CA ARG A 20 5.94 -3.00 -33.57
C ARG A 20 5.38 -4.42 -33.58
N LEU A 21 5.31 -5.04 -32.38
CA LEU A 21 4.77 -6.40 -32.24
C LEU A 21 3.25 -6.42 -32.02
N TRP A 22 2.60 -5.30 -31.75
CA TRP A 22 1.14 -5.27 -31.65
C TRP A 22 0.52 -5.40 -33.04
N GLY A 23 -0.76 -5.75 -33.09
CA GLY A 23 -1.48 -5.97 -34.31
C GLY A 23 -2.64 -4.99 -34.52
N ALA A 24 -3.61 -5.42 -35.37
CA ALA A 24 -4.71 -4.59 -35.84
C ALA A 24 -5.60 -4.08 -34.68
N GLN A 25 -5.98 -4.94 -33.73
CA GLN A 25 -6.90 -4.53 -32.66
C GLN A 25 -6.25 -3.52 -31.70
N THR A 26 -4.98 -3.69 -31.37
CA THR A 26 -4.22 -2.71 -30.60
C THR A 26 -4.11 -1.39 -31.32
N GLN A 27 -3.81 -1.40 -32.63
CA GLN A 27 -3.70 -0.19 -33.42
C GLN A 27 -5.04 0.58 -33.47
N ARG A 28 -6.18 -0.10 -33.64
CA ARG A 28 -7.50 0.54 -33.54
C ARG A 28 -7.75 1.15 -32.17
N SER A 29 -7.31 0.49 -31.10
CA SER A 29 -7.45 1.03 -29.75
C SER A 29 -6.66 2.33 -29.57
N LEU A 30 -5.44 2.38 -30.10
CA LEU A 30 -4.60 3.60 -30.08
C LEU A 30 -5.27 4.77 -30.83
N GLU A 31 -5.97 4.47 -31.91
CA GLU A 31 -6.69 5.49 -32.71
C GLU A 31 -7.96 5.98 -32.00
N HIS A 32 -8.74 5.07 -31.44
CA HIS A 32 -10.07 5.39 -30.91
C HIS A 32 -10.06 5.81 -29.43
N PHE A 33 -9.03 5.43 -28.66
CA PHE A 33 -8.93 5.65 -27.21
C PHE A 33 -7.64 6.37 -26.81
N SER A 34 -7.17 7.32 -27.61
CA SER A 34 -6.05 8.20 -27.29
C SER A 34 -6.48 9.28 -26.28
N ILE A 35 -6.80 8.85 -25.05
CA ILE A 35 -7.35 9.68 -23.99
C ILE A 35 -6.35 9.79 -22.84
N GLY A 36 -5.91 11.02 -22.54
CA GLY A 36 -4.94 11.26 -21.47
C GLY A 36 -3.58 10.65 -21.78
N GLN A 37 -2.79 10.44 -20.71
CA GLN A 37 -1.45 9.84 -20.80
C GLN A 37 -1.28 8.62 -19.87
N ASP A 38 -2.35 8.24 -19.17
CA ASP A 38 -2.32 7.12 -18.24
C ASP A 38 -2.33 5.81 -19.02
N LEU A 39 -1.22 5.08 -18.98
CA LEU A 39 -1.10 3.77 -19.61
C LEU A 39 -1.54 2.66 -18.66
N ILE A 40 -1.92 1.53 -19.23
CA ILE A 40 -2.17 0.31 -18.45
C ILE A 40 -0.93 0.02 -17.58
N PRO A 41 -1.10 -0.28 -16.29
CA PRO A 41 0.01 -0.52 -15.38
C PRO A 41 0.94 -1.63 -15.87
N ARG A 42 2.26 -1.43 -15.71
CA ARG A 42 3.27 -2.42 -16.11
C ARG A 42 3.08 -3.75 -15.41
N GLU A 43 2.53 -3.74 -14.21
CA GLU A 43 2.16 -4.92 -13.43
C GLU A 43 1.14 -5.81 -14.16
N MET A 44 0.29 -5.22 -14.98
CA MET A 44 -0.64 -5.97 -15.82
C MET A 44 0.05 -6.70 -16.97
N ILE A 45 1.16 -6.16 -17.50
CA ILE A 45 1.95 -6.83 -18.55
C ILE A 45 2.51 -8.14 -18.00
N THR A 46 3.17 -8.09 -16.85
CA THR A 46 3.76 -9.28 -16.21
C THR A 46 2.69 -10.25 -15.70
N ALA A 47 1.57 -9.74 -15.20
CA ALA A 47 0.45 -10.57 -14.77
C ALA A 47 -0.17 -11.34 -15.94
N TYR A 48 -0.36 -10.67 -17.08
CA TYR A 48 -0.86 -11.34 -18.29
C TYR A 48 0.15 -12.33 -18.86
N ALA A 49 1.43 -12.03 -18.88
CA ALA A 49 2.46 -12.99 -19.30
C ALA A 49 2.44 -14.24 -18.43
N THR A 50 2.30 -14.08 -17.11
CA THR A 50 2.13 -15.19 -16.16
C THR A 50 0.87 -16.01 -16.45
N LEU A 51 -0.26 -15.33 -16.67
CA LEU A 51 -1.54 -15.96 -17.00
C LEU A 51 -1.46 -16.73 -18.31
N LYS A 52 -0.95 -16.10 -19.39
CA LYS A 52 -0.85 -16.74 -20.72
C LYS A 52 0.09 -17.93 -20.70
N LYS A 53 1.19 -17.85 -19.94
CA LYS A 53 2.09 -18.98 -19.72
C LYS A 53 1.38 -20.12 -18.99
N GLY A 54 0.68 -19.83 -17.88
CA GLY A 54 -0.09 -20.82 -17.13
C GLY A 54 -1.19 -21.48 -17.96
N ALA A 55 -1.96 -20.71 -18.70
CA ALA A 55 -3.00 -21.21 -19.62
C ALA A 55 -2.40 -22.05 -20.76
N GLY A 56 -1.28 -21.60 -21.34
CA GLY A 56 -0.56 -22.35 -22.38
C GLY A 56 -0.10 -23.71 -21.88
N ILE A 57 0.46 -23.79 -20.66
CA ILE A 57 0.88 -25.06 -20.04
C ILE A 57 -0.32 -25.99 -19.83
N ALA A 58 -1.43 -25.47 -19.28
CA ALA A 58 -2.65 -26.26 -19.03
C ALA A 58 -3.27 -26.78 -20.33
N ASN A 59 -3.36 -25.94 -21.38
CA ASN A 59 -3.87 -26.36 -22.69
C ASN A 59 -2.96 -27.38 -23.38
N HIS A 60 -1.65 -27.28 -23.22
CA HIS A 60 -0.70 -28.27 -23.73
C HIS A 60 -0.83 -29.61 -22.99
N GLN A 61 -0.90 -29.59 -21.66
CA GLN A 61 -1.06 -30.79 -20.83
C GLN A 61 -2.38 -31.53 -21.13
N SER A 62 -3.44 -30.81 -21.48
CA SER A 62 -4.72 -31.40 -21.92
C SER A 62 -4.71 -31.87 -23.38
N GLY A 63 -3.61 -31.74 -24.11
CA GLY A 63 -3.46 -32.14 -25.51
C GLY A 63 -4.15 -31.22 -26.52
N ARG A 64 -4.64 -30.05 -26.09
CA ARG A 64 -5.34 -29.09 -26.98
C ARG A 64 -4.41 -28.14 -27.71
N LEU A 65 -3.28 -27.80 -27.12
CA LEU A 65 -2.24 -26.94 -27.70
C LEU A 65 -1.06 -27.81 -28.13
N ALA A 66 -0.71 -27.76 -29.42
CA ALA A 66 0.38 -28.53 -30.01
C ALA A 66 1.75 -28.06 -29.48
N ASP A 67 2.78 -28.91 -29.57
CA ASP A 67 4.13 -28.68 -29.02
C ASP A 67 4.78 -27.39 -29.52
N GLU A 68 4.72 -27.11 -30.82
CA GLU A 68 5.41 -25.94 -31.37
C GLU A 68 4.77 -24.62 -30.92
N PRO A 69 3.45 -24.37 -31.06
CA PRO A 69 2.82 -23.18 -30.50
C PRO A 69 3.03 -23.05 -28.99
N TYR A 70 2.93 -24.14 -28.25
CA TYR A 70 3.17 -24.13 -26.81
C TYR A 70 4.58 -23.63 -26.46
N ARG A 71 5.62 -24.21 -27.07
CA ARG A 71 7.01 -23.82 -26.80
C ARG A 71 7.26 -22.36 -27.12
N LEU A 72 6.74 -21.85 -28.25
CA LEU A 72 6.92 -20.46 -28.68
C LEU A 72 6.18 -19.47 -27.75
N ILE A 73 4.96 -19.80 -27.32
CA ILE A 73 4.17 -18.99 -26.39
C ILE A 73 4.91 -18.90 -25.04
N VAL A 74 5.37 -20.04 -24.50
CA VAL A 74 6.09 -20.07 -23.21
C VAL A 74 7.39 -19.26 -23.30
N GLN A 75 8.17 -19.42 -24.36
CA GLN A 75 9.39 -18.65 -24.57
C GLN A 75 9.12 -17.14 -24.61
N THR A 76 8.09 -16.72 -25.36
CA THR A 76 7.71 -15.30 -25.46
C THR A 76 7.24 -14.74 -24.10
N CYS A 77 6.43 -15.52 -23.37
CA CYS A 77 6.03 -15.11 -22.02
C CYS A 77 7.25 -14.94 -21.08
N ASP A 78 8.25 -15.81 -21.19
CA ASP A 78 9.49 -15.69 -20.40
C ASP A 78 10.29 -14.43 -20.78
N GLU A 79 10.36 -14.08 -22.06
CA GLU A 79 10.97 -12.82 -22.52
C GLU A 79 10.25 -11.60 -21.89
N ILE A 80 8.91 -11.60 -21.89
CA ILE A 80 8.11 -10.51 -21.28
C ILE A 80 8.33 -10.45 -19.76
N LEU A 81 8.32 -11.59 -19.08
CA LEU A 81 8.60 -11.68 -17.63
C LEU A 81 10.01 -11.21 -17.27
N ALA A 82 10.98 -11.41 -18.17
CA ALA A 82 12.34 -10.88 -18.05
C ALA A 82 12.46 -9.36 -18.34
N GLY A 83 11.35 -8.67 -18.62
CA GLY A 83 11.30 -7.24 -18.88
C GLY A 83 11.50 -6.84 -20.32
N GLN A 84 11.54 -7.80 -21.26
CA GLN A 84 11.63 -7.51 -22.69
C GLN A 84 10.26 -7.16 -23.26
N HIS A 85 10.26 -6.40 -24.37
CA HIS A 85 9.05 -6.04 -25.14
C HIS A 85 8.01 -5.21 -24.39
N HIS A 86 8.34 -4.61 -23.24
CA HIS A 86 7.37 -3.82 -22.46
C HIS A 86 6.89 -2.55 -23.20
N ASP A 87 7.65 -2.06 -24.14
CA ASP A 87 7.28 -0.95 -25.03
C ASP A 87 6.25 -1.34 -26.11
N MET A 88 5.91 -2.61 -26.21
CA MET A 88 4.88 -3.14 -27.09
C MET A 88 3.47 -3.12 -26.52
N PHE A 89 3.29 -2.54 -25.31
CA PHE A 89 2.00 -2.44 -24.62
C PHE A 89 1.64 -0.96 -24.37
N PRO A 90 1.25 -0.23 -25.44
CA PRO A 90 1.10 1.23 -25.37
C PRO A 90 -0.32 1.70 -25.04
N LEU A 91 -1.23 0.80 -24.64
CA LEU A 91 -2.63 1.14 -24.46
C LEU A 91 -2.90 1.99 -23.22
N HIS A 92 -3.82 2.94 -23.37
CA HIS A 92 -4.29 3.78 -22.30
C HIS A 92 -5.25 3.03 -21.36
N VAL A 93 -5.34 3.49 -20.11
CA VAL A 93 -6.33 2.99 -19.12
C VAL A 93 -7.76 3.24 -19.61
N TRP A 94 -7.99 4.38 -20.26
CA TRP A 94 -9.30 4.85 -20.74
C TRP A 94 -9.69 4.14 -22.05
N MET A 95 -9.89 2.83 -21.95
CA MET A 95 -10.31 1.94 -23.03
C MET A 95 -11.67 1.27 -22.69
N THR A 96 -12.06 0.24 -23.45
CA THR A 96 -13.23 -0.55 -23.07
C THR A 96 -13.09 -1.13 -21.66
N GLY A 97 -14.11 -0.94 -20.83
CA GLY A 97 -14.09 -1.32 -19.42
C GLY A 97 -14.00 -2.82 -19.14
N SER A 98 -14.19 -3.66 -20.17
CA SER A 98 -13.95 -5.10 -20.10
C SER A 98 -12.45 -5.48 -20.12
N GLY A 99 -11.60 -4.59 -20.64
CA GLY A 99 -10.17 -4.86 -20.84
C GLY A 99 -9.85 -5.69 -22.09
N THR A 100 -10.82 -5.90 -22.96
CA THR A 100 -10.65 -6.72 -24.18
C THR A 100 -9.50 -6.25 -25.05
N GLN A 101 -9.34 -4.94 -25.24
CA GLN A 101 -8.28 -4.39 -26.07
C GLN A 101 -6.89 -4.74 -25.53
N PHE A 102 -6.68 -4.68 -24.22
CA PHE A 102 -5.41 -5.05 -23.62
C PHE A 102 -5.15 -6.57 -23.68
N ASN A 103 -6.18 -7.40 -23.44
CA ASN A 103 -6.05 -8.85 -23.66
C ASN A 103 -5.61 -9.15 -25.11
N MET A 104 -6.20 -8.46 -26.09
CA MET A 104 -5.82 -8.62 -27.49
C MET A 104 -4.42 -8.06 -27.77
N ASN A 105 -4.03 -6.96 -27.16
CA ASN A 105 -2.65 -6.46 -27.25
C ASN A 105 -1.63 -7.53 -26.80
N VAL A 106 -1.88 -8.18 -25.68
CA VAL A 106 -1.04 -9.29 -25.21
C VAL A 106 -1.02 -10.45 -26.19
N ASN A 107 -2.19 -10.86 -26.70
CA ASN A 107 -2.30 -11.94 -27.68
C ASN A 107 -1.55 -11.63 -28.99
N GLU A 108 -1.68 -10.40 -29.48
CA GLU A 108 -1.03 -9.94 -30.73
C GLU A 108 0.48 -9.86 -30.57
N VAL A 109 0.98 -9.31 -29.46
CA VAL A 109 2.42 -9.22 -29.16
C VAL A 109 3.04 -10.62 -29.07
N ILE A 110 2.40 -11.55 -28.35
CA ILE A 110 2.87 -12.94 -28.24
C ILE A 110 2.88 -13.60 -29.63
N SER A 111 1.79 -13.50 -30.38
CA SER A 111 1.69 -14.09 -31.72
C SER A 111 2.77 -13.55 -32.65
N ASN A 112 2.93 -12.23 -32.74
CA ASN A 112 3.93 -11.61 -33.61
C ASN A 112 5.37 -11.89 -33.17
N ARG A 113 5.64 -11.98 -31.86
CA ARG A 113 6.96 -12.43 -31.41
C ARG A 113 7.24 -13.89 -31.81
N CYS A 114 6.24 -14.75 -31.71
CA CYS A 114 6.37 -16.13 -32.20
C CYS A 114 6.63 -16.18 -33.71
N CYS A 115 6.00 -15.29 -34.52
CA CYS A 115 6.32 -15.13 -35.93
C CYS A 115 7.81 -14.77 -36.16
N GLN A 116 8.33 -13.79 -35.40
CA GLN A 116 9.74 -13.41 -35.49
C GLN A 116 10.69 -14.59 -35.18
N ILE A 117 10.38 -15.33 -34.10
CA ILE A 117 11.21 -16.50 -33.69
C ILE A 117 11.19 -17.57 -34.76
N ALA A 118 10.03 -17.81 -35.39
CA ALA A 118 9.84 -18.80 -36.44
C ALA A 118 10.31 -18.34 -37.83
N GLY A 119 10.68 -17.06 -38.00
CA GLY A 119 11.07 -16.50 -39.30
C GLY A 119 9.92 -16.28 -40.26
N THR A 120 8.68 -16.20 -39.78
CA THR A 120 7.48 -15.90 -40.58
C THR A 120 7.13 -14.40 -40.52
N PRO A 121 6.39 -13.85 -41.50
CA PRO A 121 6.02 -12.45 -41.52
C PRO A 121 5.17 -12.06 -40.29
N LEU A 122 5.38 -10.87 -39.74
CA LEU A 122 4.50 -10.30 -38.71
C LEU A 122 3.07 -10.17 -39.29
N GLY A 123 2.07 -10.44 -38.46
CA GLY A 123 0.65 -10.43 -38.88
C GLY A 123 0.21 -11.71 -39.62
N SER A 124 1.13 -12.62 -39.97
CA SER A 124 0.79 -13.90 -40.63
C SER A 124 -0.02 -14.86 -39.75
N LYS A 125 0.04 -14.65 -38.41
CA LYS A 125 -0.61 -15.53 -37.42
C LYS A 125 -0.14 -17.00 -37.48
N THR A 126 1.04 -17.22 -38.01
CA THR A 126 1.67 -18.53 -38.21
C THR A 126 3.10 -18.51 -37.70
N PRO A 127 3.53 -19.46 -36.84
CA PRO A 127 2.82 -20.68 -36.41
C PRO A 127 1.85 -20.48 -35.24
N VAL A 128 1.76 -19.29 -34.63
CA VAL A 128 0.91 -19.01 -33.46
C VAL A 128 -0.16 -17.99 -33.80
N HIS A 129 -1.42 -18.42 -33.73
CA HIS A 129 -2.58 -17.53 -33.93
C HIS A 129 -2.98 -16.84 -32.60
N PRO A 130 -3.24 -15.51 -32.56
CA PRO A 130 -3.55 -14.79 -31.33
C PRO A 130 -4.80 -15.29 -30.61
N ASN A 131 -5.86 -15.63 -31.35
CA ASN A 131 -7.11 -16.11 -30.77
C ASN A 131 -7.13 -17.63 -30.56
N ASP A 132 -6.69 -18.42 -31.54
CA ASP A 132 -6.84 -19.88 -31.50
C ASP A 132 -5.81 -20.56 -30.60
N HIS A 133 -4.62 -19.97 -30.43
CA HIS A 133 -3.55 -20.52 -29.63
C HIS A 133 -3.31 -19.74 -28.35
N VAL A 134 -3.01 -18.43 -28.43
CA VAL A 134 -2.69 -17.62 -27.24
C VAL A 134 -3.89 -17.44 -26.33
N ASN A 135 -5.09 -17.25 -26.92
CA ASN A 135 -6.34 -17.04 -26.19
C ASN A 135 -7.17 -18.33 -26.02
N MET A 136 -6.60 -19.50 -26.32
CA MET A 136 -7.31 -20.78 -26.22
C MET A 136 -7.92 -21.00 -24.84
N ALA A 137 -9.18 -21.40 -24.77
CA ALA A 137 -9.99 -21.60 -23.57
C ALA A 137 -10.16 -20.35 -22.68
N GLN A 138 -10.05 -19.15 -23.25
CA GLN A 138 -10.11 -17.88 -22.53
C GLN A 138 -11.08 -16.90 -23.19
N SER A 139 -11.54 -15.95 -22.39
CA SER A 139 -12.15 -14.70 -22.82
C SER A 139 -11.41 -13.55 -22.13
N SER A 140 -11.53 -12.32 -22.62
CA SER A 140 -11.11 -11.14 -21.83
C SER A 140 -11.92 -11.01 -20.54
N ASN A 141 -13.13 -11.58 -20.51
CA ASN A 141 -14.04 -11.49 -19.38
C ASN A 141 -13.55 -12.27 -18.15
N ASP A 142 -12.82 -13.38 -18.35
CA ASP A 142 -12.20 -14.16 -17.27
C ASP A 142 -10.69 -13.90 -17.12
N SER A 143 -9.99 -13.61 -18.23
CA SER A 143 -8.53 -13.40 -18.19
C SER A 143 -8.14 -12.04 -17.60
N PHE A 144 -8.86 -10.95 -17.95
CA PHE A 144 -8.51 -9.63 -17.43
C PHE A 144 -8.68 -9.53 -15.90
N PRO A 145 -9.81 -9.95 -15.28
CA PRO A 145 -9.92 -9.93 -13.83
C PRO A 145 -8.94 -10.87 -13.15
N SER A 146 -8.59 -12.01 -13.77
CA SER A 146 -7.53 -12.89 -13.25
C SER A 146 -6.17 -12.21 -13.29
N ALA A 147 -5.83 -11.49 -14.35
CA ALA A 147 -4.61 -10.71 -14.44
C ALA A 147 -4.59 -9.55 -13.41
N MET A 148 -5.73 -8.90 -13.15
CA MET A 148 -5.85 -7.90 -12.08
C MET A 148 -5.48 -8.50 -10.72
N ASN A 149 -6.04 -9.66 -10.40
CA ASN A 149 -5.76 -10.37 -9.15
C ASN A 149 -4.29 -10.80 -9.05
N ILE A 150 -3.70 -11.28 -10.15
CA ILE A 150 -2.27 -11.64 -10.19
C ILE A 150 -1.40 -10.39 -9.97
N ALA A 151 -1.68 -9.30 -10.69
CA ALA A 151 -0.94 -8.05 -10.55
C ALA A 151 -0.99 -7.51 -9.11
N ALA A 152 -2.18 -7.46 -8.52
CA ALA A 152 -2.38 -6.99 -7.15
C ALA A 152 -1.69 -7.91 -6.13
N GLY A 153 -1.94 -9.22 -6.18
CA GLY A 153 -1.41 -10.19 -5.23
C GLY A 153 0.11 -10.25 -5.24
N VAL A 154 0.73 -10.30 -6.42
CA VAL A 154 2.20 -10.33 -6.57
C VAL A 154 2.82 -9.05 -5.99
N ASN A 155 2.32 -7.88 -6.35
CA ASN A 155 2.92 -6.60 -5.93
C ASN A 155 2.69 -6.30 -4.46
N VAL A 156 1.52 -6.62 -3.90
CA VAL A 156 1.30 -6.50 -2.45
C VAL A 156 2.26 -7.40 -1.68
N THR A 157 2.41 -8.66 -2.09
CA THR A 157 3.21 -9.64 -1.36
C THR A 157 4.72 -9.40 -1.51
N SER A 158 5.18 -9.08 -2.72
CA SER A 158 6.62 -8.94 -3.00
C SER A 158 7.19 -7.55 -2.70
N ARG A 159 6.36 -6.51 -2.68
CA ARG A 159 6.82 -5.11 -2.54
C ARG A 159 6.22 -4.41 -1.32
N LEU A 160 4.88 -4.31 -1.23
CA LEU A 160 4.22 -3.51 -0.21
C LEU A 160 4.41 -4.08 1.19
N ILE A 161 4.07 -5.35 1.41
CA ILE A 161 4.18 -5.99 2.73
C ILE A 161 5.61 -5.90 3.28
N PRO A 162 6.67 -6.21 2.52
CA PRO A 162 8.05 -6.04 2.98
C PRO A 162 8.39 -4.59 3.34
N ALA A 163 7.93 -3.61 2.56
CA ALA A 163 8.18 -2.19 2.81
C ALA A 163 7.52 -1.70 4.11
N VAL A 164 6.25 -2.09 4.33
CA VAL A 164 5.51 -1.74 5.56
C VAL A 164 6.11 -2.43 6.77
N LYS A 165 6.49 -3.72 6.66
CA LYS A 165 7.18 -4.46 7.72
C LYS A 165 8.50 -3.78 8.10
N ALA A 166 9.30 -3.40 7.13
CA ALA A 166 10.57 -2.72 7.37
C ALA A 166 10.38 -1.34 8.03
N LEU A 167 9.36 -0.57 7.65
CA LEU A 167 9.01 0.69 8.30
C LEU A 167 8.57 0.46 9.75
N ARG A 168 7.64 -0.48 9.98
CA ARG A 168 7.17 -0.85 11.33
C ARG A 168 8.34 -1.24 12.23
N ASP A 169 9.25 -2.08 11.74
CA ASP A 169 10.39 -2.58 12.52
C ASP A 169 11.39 -1.47 12.85
N ALA A 170 11.59 -0.51 11.94
CA ALA A 170 12.40 0.68 12.21
C ALA A 170 11.79 1.58 13.30
N ILE A 171 10.47 1.77 13.27
CA ILE A 171 9.73 2.50 14.30
C ILE A 171 9.80 1.75 15.65
N ASP A 172 9.64 0.42 15.63
CA ASP A 172 9.74 -0.42 16.83
C ASP A 172 11.13 -0.35 17.48
N ALA A 173 12.19 -0.34 16.68
CA ALA A 173 13.55 -0.15 17.16
C ALA A 173 13.71 1.19 17.90
N LYS A 174 13.11 2.28 17.38
CA LYS A 174 13.08 3.59 18.06
C LYS A 174 12.22 3.55 19.32
N ALA A 175 11.04 2.94 19.28
CA ALA A 175 10.17 2.79 20.45
C ALA A 175 10.88 2.09 21.61
N LYS A 176 11.61 1.02 21.32
CA LYS A 176 12.43 0.30 22.30
C LYS A 176 13.59 1.14 22.84
N ALA A 177 14.32 1.81 21.97
CA ALA A 177 15.44 2.67 22.35
C ALA A 177 15.02 3.88 23.18
N TRP A 178 13.78 4.32 23.11
CA TRP A 178 13.23 5.50 23.79
C TRP A 178 12.24 5.14 24.90
N SER A 179 12.24 3.90 25.35
CA SER A 179 11.33 3.37 26.39
C SER A 179 11.41 4.12 27.72
N ASP A 180 12.57 4.66 28.06
CA ASP A 180 12.83 5.36 29.32
C ASP A 180 12.76 6.90 29.21
N ILE A 181 12.49 7.44 28.02
CA ILE A 181 12.40 8.88 27.79
C ILE A 181 10.98 9.35 28.15
N VAL A 182 10.84 9.88 29.38
CA VAL A 182 9.56 10.45 29.82
C VAL A 182 9.32 11.79 29.14
N LYS A 183 8.13 11.98 28.61
CA LYS A 183 7.66 13.23 28.01
C LYS A 183 6.23 13.54 28.45
N ILE A 184 5.77 14.78 28.24
CA ILE A 184 4.33 15.07 28.41
C ILE A 184 3.53 14.46 27.27
N GLY A 185 2.37 13.90 27.61
CA GLY A 185 1.34 13.56 26.62
C GLY A 185 0.57 14.79 26.18
N ARG A 186 -0.11 14.70 25.06
CA ARG A 186 -1.06 15.71 24.58
C ARG A 186 -2.36 15.08 24.14
N THR A 187 -3.46 15.61 24.66
CA THR A 187 -4.83 15.33 24.21
C THR A 187 -5.49 16.64 23.83
N HIS A 188 -6.28 16.67 22.75
CA HIS A 188 -6.83 17.94 22.21
C HIS A 188 -5.75 18.99 21.90
N MET A 189 -4.52 18.60 21.63
CA MET A 189 -3.35 19.47 21.49
C MET A 189 -2.99 20.23 22.79
N GLN A 190 -3.56 19.87 23.93
CA GLN A 190 -3.27 20.42 25.24
C GLN A 190 -2.39 19.47 26.04
N ASP A 191 -1.62 20.03 27.00
CA ASP A 191 -0.77 19.26 27.90
C ASP A 191 -1.60 18.25 28.68
N ALA A 192 -1.09 17.03 28.75
CA ALA A 192 -1.69 15.91 29.48
C ALA A 192 -0.67 15.24 30.40
N THR A 193 -1.08 14.16 31.02
CA THR A 193 -0.21 13.35 31.89
C THR A 193 0.95 12.74 31.08
N PRO A 194 2.08 12.41 31.77
CA PRO A 194 3.24 11.84 31.10
C PRO A 194 2.98 10.48 30.47
N LEU A 195 3.75 10.21 29.44
CA LEU A 195 4.04 8.89 28.88
C LEU A 195 5.52 8.85 28.49
N THR A 196 6.02 7.70 28.05
CA THR A 196 7.34 7.69 27.42
C THR A 196 7.26 7.92 25.92
N LEU A 197 8.31 8.47 25.33
CA LEU A 197 8.44 8.59 23.87
C LEU A 197 8.35 7.21 23.19
N GLY A 198 8.90 6.18 23.85
CA GLY A 198 8.77 4.81 23.38
C GLY A 198 7.33 4.31 23.37
N GLN A 199 6.52 4.62 24.39
CA GLN A 199 5.09 4.30 24.41
C GLN A 199 4.32 5.02 23.29
N GLU A 200 4.59 6.29 23.06
CA GLU A 200 3.99 7.06 21.95
C GLU A 200 4.30 6.41 20.59
N TRP A 201 5.56 6.06 20.34
CA TRP A 201 5.98 5.42 19.10
C TRP A 201 5.51 3.96 18.96
N SER A 202 5.33 3.25 20.08
CA SER A 202 4.75 1.89 20.08
C SER A 202 3.31 1.88 19.55
N GLY A 203 2.57 2.98 19.71
CA GLY A 203 1.25 3.16 19.11
C GLY A 203 1.30 3.10 17.59
N TYR A 204 2.32 3.69 16.97
CA TYR A 204 2.53 3.63 15.52
C TYR A 204 2.87 2.20 15.06
N VAL A 205 3.66 1.47 15.84
CA VAL A 205 3.96 0.05 15.59
C VAL A 205 2.68 -0.79 15.59
N GLY A 206 1.80 -0.56 16.58
CA GLY A 206 0.50 -1.23 16.67
C GLY A 206 -0.37 -0.97 15.45
N MET A 207 -0.50 0.30 15.02
CA MET A 207 -1.27 0.68 13.83
C MET A 207 -0.78 -0.05 12.57
N LEU A 208 0.52 -0.06 12.31
CA LEU A 208 1.10 -0.72 11.14
C LEU A 208 0.99 -2.26 11.21
N THR A 209 1.05 -2.84 12.41
CA THR A 209 0.86 -4.27 12.63
C THR A 209 -0.58 -4.68 12.28
N ASP A 210 -1.55 -3.91 12.73
CA ASP A 210 -2.97 -4.15 12.43
C ASP A 210 -3.27 -3.97 10.94
N ASP A 211 -2.66 -2.98 10.29
CA ASP A 211 -2.84 -2.76 8.85
C ASP A 211 -2.23 -3.88 8.01
N LEU A 212 -1.07 -4.41 8.40
CA LEU A 212 -0.51 -5.62 7.77
C LEU A 212 -1.48 -6.81 7.86
N ALA A 213 -2.09 -7.03 9.03
CA ALA A 213 -3.08 -8.09 9.20
C ALA A 213 -4.31 -7.89 8.31
N ARG A 214 -4.80 -6.65 8.16
CA ARG A 214 -5.92 -6.31 7.26
C ARG A 214 -5.57 -6.58 5.80
N ILE A 215 -4.36 -6.19 5.36
CA ILE A 215 -3.88 -6.44 4.00
C ILE A 215 -3.75 -7.94 3.74
N GLU A 216 -3.15 -8.69 4.66
CA GLU A 216 -3.01 -10.15 4.55
C GLU A 216 -4.38 -10.85 4.49
N ALA A 217 -5.37 -10.40 5.28
CA ALA A 217 -6.74 -10.92 5.23
C ALA A 217 -7.42 -10.66 3.87
N ALA A 218 -7.18 -9.48 3.26
CA ALA A 218 -7.76 -9.14 1.96
C ALA A 218 -7.20 -9.99 0.81
N LEU A 219 -5.97 -10.48 0.91
CA LEU A 219 -5.35 -11.31 -0.13
C LEU A 219 -6.06 -12.65 -0.36
N GLY A 220 -6.77 -13.19 0.64
CA GLY A 220 -7.49 -14.45 0.50
C GLY A 220 -8.50 -14.47 -0.66
N GLY A 221 -9.21 -13.35 -0.86
CA GLY A 221 -10.13 -13.20 -2.00
C GLY A 221 -9.40 -12.91 -3.34
N VAL A 222 -8.27 -12.19 -3.26
CA VAL A 222 -7.46 -11.85 -4.44
C VAL A 222 -6.83 -13.11 -5.08
N TYR A 223 -6.56 -14.13 -4.30
CA TYR A 223 -6.02 -15.40 -4.83
C TYR A 223 -7.04 -16.26 -5.59
N GLN A 224 -8.31 -15.87 -5.65
CA GLN A 224 -9.36 -16.60 -6.38
C GLN A 224 -9.49 -16.07 -7.82
N LEU A 225 -9.17 -16.91 -8.81
CA LEU A 225 -9.10 -16.51 -10.20
C LEU A 225 -10.40 -16.81 -10.97
N ALA A 226 -10.81 -15.86 -11.82
CA ALA A 226 -11.92 -16.00 -12.75
C ALA A 226 -11.60 -16.91 -13.95
N LEU A 227 -10.31 -17.12 -14.25
CA LEU A 227 -9.84 -17.89 -15.41
C LEU A 227 -10.51 -19.27 -15.46
N GLY A 228 -10.98 -19.63 -16.65
CA GLY A 228 -11.77 -20.82 -16.89
C GLY A 228 -13.28 -20.59 -16.92
N GLY A 229 -13.76 -19.40 -16.51
CA GLY A 229 -15.18 -19.03 -16.66
C GLY A 229 -15.55 -18.64 -18.08
N THR A 230 -14.59 -18.27 -18.90
CA THR A 230 -14.72 -17.82 -20.30
C THR A 230 -15.69 -16.63 -20.45
N ALA A 231 -16.68 -16.70 -21.34
CA ALA A 231 -17.50 -15.55 -21.70
C ALA A 231 -18.36 -15.00 -20.55
N VAL A 232 -19.06 -15.86 -19.81
CA VAL A 232 -20.06 -15.49 -18.79
C VAL A 232 -19.96 -16.28 -17.48
N GLY A 233 -18.95 -17.16 -17.33
CA GLY A 233 -18.75 -17.96 -16.11
C GLY A 233 -19.05 -19.45 -16.27
N THR A 234 -19.59 -19.87 -17.40
CA THR A 234 -19.97 -21.29 -17.65
C THR A 234 -18.81 -22.17 -18.12
N GLY A 235 -17.68 -21.57 -18.53
CA GLY A 235 -16.51 -22.32 -19.02
C GLY A 235 -16.66 -22.89 -20.43
N ILE A 236 -17.56 -22.33 -21.25
CA ILE A 236 -17.73 -22.82 -22.63
C ILE A 236 -16.40 -22.75 -23.40
N ASN A 237 -16.14 -23.77 -24.23
CA ASN A 237 -14.90 -23.93 -25.01
C ASN A 237 -13.61 -24.15 -24.20
N SER A 238 -13.70 -24.38 -22.91
CA SER A 238 -12.59 -24.88 -22.08
C SER A 238 -12.68 -26.39 -21.86
N ALA A 239 -11.55 -27.06 -21.70
CA ALA A 239 -11.55 -28.48 -21.32
C ALA A 239 -11.95 -28.63 -19.84
N PRO A 240 -12.57 -29.74 -19.45
CA PRO A 240 -12.76 -30.05 -18.03
C PRO A 240 -11.41 -30.02 -17.29
N GLY A 241 -11.35 -29.36 -16.12
CA GLY A 241 -10.12 -29.22 -15.34
C GLY A 241 -9.22 -28.05 -15.76
N PHE A 242 -9.47 -27.37 -16.85
CA PHE A 242 -8.63 -26.26 -17.32
C PHE A 242 -8.49 -25.14 -16.27
N ALA A 243 -9.56 -24.79 -15.59
CA ALA A 243 -9.55 -23.70 -14.60
C ALA A 243 -8.64 -24.02 -13.42
N GLU A 244 -8.71 -25.24 -12.91
CA GLU A 244 -7.89 -25.77 -11.82
C GLU A 244 -6.43 -25.86 -12.23
N ASP A 245 -6.16 -26.44 -13.40
CA ASP A 245 -4.80 -26.65 -13.92
C ASP A 245 -4.11 -25.30 -14.20
N ALA A 246 -4.80 -24.37 -14.86
CA ALA A 246 -4.25 -23.04 -15.12
C ALA A 246 -3.97 -22.26 -13.83
N ALA A 247 -4.87 -22.32 -12.85
CA ALA A 247 -4.65 -21.68 -11.55
C ALA A 247 -3.46 -22.31 -10.80
N ALA A 248 -3.33 -23.64 -10.85
CA ALA A 248 -2.19 -24.34 -10.25
C ALA A 248 -0.84 -23.97 -10.91
N GLN A 249 -0.83 -23.80 -12.25
CA GLN A 249 0.37 -23.29 -12.94
C GLN A 249 0.71 -21.87 -12.54
N ILE A 250 -0.29 -20.97 -12.45
CA ILE A 250 -0.10 -19.59 -11.98
C ILE A 250 0.44 -19.58 -10.54
N ALA A 251 -0.11 -20.40 -9.66
CA ALA A 251 0.39 -20.54 -8.29
C ALA A 251 1.87 -20.97 -8.26
N LYS A 252 2.24 -21.95 -9.09
CA LYS A 252 3.63 -22.42 -9.21
C LYS A 252 4.56 -21.33 -9.76
N LEU A 253 4.13 -20.58 -10.76
CA LEU A 253 4.93 -19.53 -11.41
C LEU A 253 5.17 -18.34 -10.47
N THR A 254 4.20 -18.01 -9.62
CA THR A 254 4.26 -16.84 -8.71
C THR A 254 4.75 -17.20 -7.31
N GLY A 255 4.69 -18.46 -6.91
CA GLY A 255 4.92 -18.90 -5.52
C GLY A 255 3.80 -18.47 -4.55
N LEU A 256 2.63 -18.02 -5.07
CA LEU A 256 1.49 -17.57 -4.29
C LEU A 256 0.31 -18.54 -4.41
N PRO A 257 -0.59 -18.61 -3.42
CA PRO A 257 -1.61 -19.65 -3.34
C PRO A 257 -2.84 -19.35 -4.23
N TYR A 258 -2.63 -19.06 -5.50
CA TYR A 258 -3.71 -18.85 -6.45
C TYR A 258 -4.49 -20.14 -6.68
N VAL A 259 -5.81 -20.01 -6.69
CA VAL A 259 -6.76 -21.10 -6.92
C VAL A 259 -7.85 -20.65 -7.88
N THR A 260 -8.52 -21.61 -8.50
CA THR A 260 -9.73 -21.29 -9.26
C THR A 260 -10.84 -20.81 -8.32
N ALA A 261 -11.55 -19.74 -8.67
CA ALA A 261 -12.66 -19.25 -7.87
C ALA A 261 -13.79 -20.29 -7.83
N PRO A 262 -14.39 -20.53 -6.65
CA PRO A 262 -15.46 -21.52 -6.52
C PRO A 262 -16.73 -21.11 -7.27
N ASN A 263 -16.92 -19.82 -7.52
CA ASN A 263 -18.04 -19.28 -8.28
C ASN A 263 -17.52 -18.27 -9.31
N LYS A 264 -17.51 -18.68 -10.58
CA LYS A 264 -17.04 -17.84 -11.69
C LYS A 264 -17.97 -16.64 -11.98
N PHE A 265 -19.24 -16.78 -11.70
CA PHE A 265 -20.22 -15.71 -11.91
C PHE A 265 -19.98 -14.53 -10.98
N THR A 266 -19.58 -14.80 -9.72
CA THR A 266 -19.20 -13.76 -8.76
C THR A 266 -17.99 -12.96 -9.25
N VAL A 267 -16.91 -13.64 -9.60
CA VAL A 267 -15.60 -12.99 -9.89
C VAL A 267 -15.49 -12.40 -11.32
N GLN A 268 -16.49 -12.61 -12.15
CA GLN A 268 -16.63 -11.95 -13.46
C GLN A 268 -17.60 -10.77 -13.41
N GLY A 269 -18.69 -10.91 -12.67
CA GLY A 269 -19.70 -9.85 -12.49
C GLY A 269 -19.32 -8.79 -11.46
N ALA A 270 -18.47 -9.13 -10.49
CA ALA A 270 -18.03 -8.25 -9.44
C ALA A 270 -16.52 -8.39 -9.15
N HIS A 271 -15.95 -7.41 -8.46
CA HIS A 271 -14.53 -7.39 -8.08
C HIS A 271 -14.36 -7.05 -6.59
N ASP A 272 -15.21 -7.62 -5.73
CA ASP A 272 -15.30 -7.31 -4.31
C ASP A 272 -14.00 -7.58 -3.56
N ALA A 273 -13.24 -8.61 -3.97
CA ALA A 273 -11.93 -8.90 -3.39
C ALA A 273 -10.92 -7.73 -3.59
N LEU A 274 -10.94 -7.10 -4.76
CA LEU A 274 -10.09 -5.95 -5.06
C LEU A 274 -10.60 -4.68 -4.36
N VAL A 275 -11.91 -4.51 -4.21
CA VAL A 275 -12.50 -3.43 -3.40
C VAL A 275 -12.10 -3.59 -1.92
N PHE A 276 -12.14 -4.80 -1.39
CA PHE A 276 -11.70 -5.08 -0.03
C PHE A 276 -10.20 -4.81 0.15
N LEU A 277 -9.36 -5.24 -0.79
CA LEU A 277 -7.93 -4.92 -0.77
C LEU A 277 -7.71 -3.40 -0.79
N SER A 278 -8.40 -2.66 -1.67
CA SER A 278 -8.31 -1.20 -1.74
C SER A 278 -8.67 -0.55 -0.41
N SER A 279 -9.72 -1.01 0.27
CA SER A 279 -10.09 -0.49 1.58
C SER A 279 -9.05 -0.79 2.67
N ALA A 280 -8.34 -1.92 2.59
CA ALA A 280 -7.21 -2.22 3.47
C ALA A 280 -6.01 -1.30 3.19
N LEU A 281 -5.72 -0.98 1.92
CA LEU A 281 -4.71 0.01 1.54
C LEU A 281 -5.07 1.41 2.05
N ARG A 282 -6.35 1.80 1.98
CA ARG A 282 -6.84 3.04 2.58
C ARG A 282 -6.63 3.06 4.08
N SER A 283 -6.90 1.95 4.80
CA SER A 283 -6.63 1.86 6.25
C SER A 283 -5.16 2.14 6.57
N LEU A 284 -4.24 1.52 5.82
CA LEU A 284 -2.81 1.81 5.93
C LEU A 284 -2.50 3.29 5.67
N ALA A 285 -3.09 3.88 4.64
CA ALA A 285 -2.90 5.31 4.32
C ALA A 285 -3.37 6.22 5.47
N VAL A 286 -4.49 5.90 6.13
CA VAL A 286 -4.98 6.63 7.31
C VAL A 286 -3.98 6.58 8.45
N SER A 287 -3.41 5.42 8.73
CA SER A 287 -2.36 5.24 9.74
C SER A 287 -1.10 6.04 9.41
N LEU A 288 -0.63 5.93 8.17
CA LEU A 288 0.55 6.67 7.70
C LEU A 288 0.36 8.18 7.74
N TYR A 289 -0.84 8.66 7.42
CA TYR A 289 -1.19 10.08 7.52
C TYR A 289 -1.07 10.61 8.94
N LYS A 290 -1.60 9.85 9.92
CA LYS A 290 -1.46 10.19 11.33
C LYS A 290 0.01 10.17 11.76
N ILE A 291 0.75 9.11 11.47
CA ILE A 291 2.17 8.98 11.86
C ILE A 291 3.00 10.13 11.30
N ALA A 292 2.82 10.46 10.01
CA ALA A 292 3.52 11.56 9.36
C ALA A 292 3.22 12.91 10.01
N ASN A 293 1.96 13.21 10.31
CA ASN A 293 1.57 14.47 10.92
C ASN A 293 1.97 14.59 12.39
N ASP A 294 1.92 13.51 13.18
CA ASP A 294 2.39 13.52 14.56
C ASP A 294 3.91 13.79 14.62
N ILE A 295 4.71 13.11 13.80
CA ILE A 295 6.17 13.33 13.75
C ILE A 295 6.49 14.74 13.25
N ARG A 296 5.79 15.23 12.21
CA ARG A 296 5.91 16.58 11.69
C ARG A 296 5.62 17.63 12.76
N LEU A 297 4.60 17.41 13.57
CA LEU A 297 4.21 18.30 14.64
C LEU A 297 5.23 18.29 15.78
N MET A 298 5.68 17.11 16.23
CA MET A 298 6.70 16.98 17.29
C MET A 298 8.06 17.54 16.86
N SER A 299 8.36 17.63 15.59
CA SER A 299 9.61 18.17 15.06
C SER A 299 9.54 19.66 14.70
N CYS A 300 8.37 20.31 14.81
CA CYS A 300 8.20 21.72 14.45
C CYS A 300 9.05 22.65 15.35
N GLY A 301 9.66 23.66 14.74
CA GLY A 301 10.51 24.61 15.49
C GLY A 301 11.63 25.18 14.59
N PRO A 302 12.85 25.31 15.11
CA PRO A 302 13.44 24.72 16.33
C PRO A 302 13.22 25.48 17.63
N ARG A 303 12.79 26.75 17.59
CA ARG A 303 12.65 27.58 18.81
C ARG A 303 11.19 27.93 19.14
N ALA A 304 10.36 28.19 18.13
CA ALA A 304 8.97 28.61 18.28
C ALA A 304 7.96 27.46 18.07
N GLY A 305 8.38 26.21 18.18
CA GLY A 305 7.56 25.02 18.07
C GLY A 305 7.92 23.99 19.13
N PHE A 306 7.35 22.79 19.02
CA PHE A 306 7.57 21.73 20.03
C PHE A 306 9.01 21.25 20.09
N ALA A 307 9.63 21.04 18.95
CA ALA A 307 11.03 20.61 18.84
C ALA A 307 11.42 19.44 19.75
N GLU A 308 10.50 18.53 20.03
CA GLU A 308 10.77 17.30 20.81
C GLU A 308 11.56 16.28 19.98
N LEU A 309 11.48 16.35 18.65
CA LEU A 309 12.24 15.52 17.72
C LEU A 309 13.13 16.40 16.83
N ALA A 310 14.34 15.90 16.57
CA ALA A 310 15.24 16.39 15.53
C ALA A 310 15.19 15.41 14.35
N ILE A 311 14.73 15.88 13.20
CA ILE A 311 14.64 15.10 11.95
C ILE A 311 15.87 15.32 11.08
N PRO A 312 16.21 14.36 10.17
CA PRO A 312 17.32 14.52 9.23
C PRO A 312 17.12 15.70 8.28
N GLU A 313 18.22 16.36 7.93
CA GLU A 313 18.27 17.34 6.86
C GLU A 313 18.67 16.61 5.56
N ASN A 314 17.73 16.44 4.64
CA ASN A 314 17.94 15.71 3.40
C ASN A 314 18.20 16.63 2.21
N GLU A 315 17.69 17.85 2.24
CA GLU A 315 17.81 18.87 1.20
C GLU A 315 17.77 20.28 1.82
N PRO A 316 18.23 21.32 1.10
CA PRO A 316 18.10 22.70 1.55
C PRO A 316 16.64 23.08 1.79
N GLY A 317 16.27 23.44 3.02
CA GLY A 317 14.89 23.68 3.41
C GLY A 317 14.30 25.02 2.93
N SER A 318 15.14 25.95 2.44
CA SER A 318 14.70 27.27 1.98
C SER A 318 15.76 27.93 1.11
N SER A 319 15.32 28.63 0.09
CA SER A 319 16.22 29.45 -0.77
C SER A 319 16.67 30.76 -0.11
N ILE A 320 15.99 31.21 0.95
CA ILE A 320 16.24 32.52 1.60
C ILE A 320 16.43 32.42 3.12
N MET A 321 16.22 31.27 3.74
CA MET A 321 16.38 31.04 5.20
C MET A 321 17.40 29.92 5.42
N PRO A 322 18.70 30.23 5.52
CA PRO A 322 19.76 29.23 5.71
C PRO A 322 19.55 28.43 7.02
N GLY A 323 19.75 27.11 6.96
CA GLY A 323 19.61 26.24 8.11
C GLY A 323 18.16 25.87 8.50
N LYS A 324 17.17 26.22 7.67
CA LYS A 324 15.80 25.79 7.86
C LYS A 324 15.64 24.33 7.41
N VAL A 325 15.26 23.45 8.34
CA VAL A 325 15.00 22.03 8.08
C VAL A 325 13.48 21.81 8.02
N ASN A 326 12.98 21.32 6.88
CA ASN A 326 11.56 21.04 6.68
C ASN A 326 11.27 19.54 6.84
N PRO A 327 10.07 19.18 7.31
CA PRO A 327 9.65 17.78 7.45
C PRO A 327 9.14 17.21 6.10
N THR A 328 9.95 17.31 5.04
CA THR A 328 9.55 17.03 3.65
C THR A 328 9.11 15.60 3.41
N GLN A 329 9.72 14.62 4.10
CA GLN A 329 9.28 13.23 4.04
C GLN A 329 7.90 13.04 4.68
N CYS A 330 7.57 13.78 5.73
CA CYS A 330 6.24 13.78 6.31
C CYS A 330 5.21 14.38 5.34
N GLU A 331 5.57 15.45 4.64
CA GLU A 331 4.70 16.10 3.65
C GLU A 331 4.42 15.17 2.47
N ALA A 332 5.47 14.51 1.94
CA ALA A 332 5.34 13.53 0.87
C ALA A 332 4.43 12.37 1.28
N LEU A 333 4.65 11.79 2.46
CA LEU A 333 3.84 10.66 2.95
C LEU A 333 2.38 11.08 3.21
N ALA A 334 2.13 12.31 3.67
CA ALA A 334 0.79 12.84 3.84
C ALA A 334 0.06 12.98 2.49
N MET A 335 0.74 13.50 1.45
CA MET A 335 0.17 13.58 0.09
C MET A 335 -0.11 12.19 -0.50
N ILE A 336 0.80 11.24 -0.35
CA ILE A 336 0.60 9.83 -0.74
C ILE A 336 -0.65 9.26 -0.07
N SER A 337 -0.79 9.48 1.23
CA SER A 337 -1.95 8.98 1.98
C SER A 337 -3.27 9.54 1.47
N VAL A 338 -3.32 10.85 1.18
CA VAL A 338 -4.51 11.49 0.59
C VAL A 338 -4.83 10.92 -0.79
N GLN A 339 -3.80 10.72 -1.63
CA GLN A 339 -3.99 10.13 -2.96
C GLN A 339 -4.56 8.71 -2.88
N VAL A 340 -4.06 7.87 -2.00
CA VAL A 340 -4.58 6.50 -1.80
C VAL A 340 -6.03 6.50 -1.34
N MET A 341 -6.42 7.46 -0.48
CA MET A 341 -7.83 7.62 -0.08
C MET A 341 -8.72 7.98 -1.29
N ALA A 342 -8.21 8.82 -2.21
CA ALA A 342 -8.93 9.18 -3.44
C ALA A 342 -9.00 8.00 -4.41
N ASP A 343 -7.93 7.24 -4.57
CA ASP A 343 -7.90 6.03 -5.40
C ASP A 343 -8.93 4.99 -4.92
N ASP A 344 -9.08 4.80 -3.58
CA ASP A 344 -10.08 3.90 -2.99
C ASP A 344 -11.51 4.33 -3.32
N VAL A 345 -11.80 5.61 -3.38
CA VAL A 345 -13.11 6.11 -3.83
C VAL A 345 -13.40 5.69 -5.26
N ALA A 346 -12.43 5.83 -6.16
CA ALA A 346 -12.56 5.40 -7.55
C ALA A 346 -12.76 3.89 -7.67
N VAL A 347 -12.02 3.09 -6.88
CA VAL A 347 -12.16 1.63 -6.83
C VAL A 347 -13.54 1.23 -6.31
N GLY A 348 -14.05 1.88 -5.27
CA GLY A 348 -15.36 1.62 -4.70
C GLY A 348 -16.49 1.85 -5.71
N PHE A 349 -16.48 2.98 -6.41
CA PHE A 349 -17.45 3.27 -7.48
C PHE A 349 -17.30 2.30 -8.68
N GLY A 350 -16.06 2.01 -9.09
CA GLY A 350 -15.79 1.02 -10.13
C GLY A 350 -16.32 -0.36 -9.76
N GLY A 351 -16.13 -0.80 -8.51
CA GLY A 351 -16.64 -2.06 -8.00
C GLY A 351 -18.18 -2.14 -8.00
N ALA A 352 -18.85 -1.04 -7.65
CA ALA A 352 -20.31 -0.94 -7.65
C ALA A 352 -20.93 -0.93 -9.07
N GLY A 353 -20.12 -0.68 -10.12
CA GLY A 353 -20.58 -0.51 -11.49
C GLY A 353 -20.77 -1.79 -12.30
N GLY A 354 -20.79 -2.97 -11.68
CA GLY A 354 -21.07 -4.25 -12.35
C GLY A 354 -22.54 -4.43 -12.68
N TYR A 355 -22.81 -4.92 -13.92
CA TYR A 355 -24.15 -5.22 -14.36
C TYR A 355 -24.20 -6.65 -14.91
N LEU A 356 -25.14 -7.46 -14.40
CA LEU A 356 -25.31 -8.85 -14.81
C LEU A 356 -23.97 -9.62 -14.71
N GLU A 357 -23.52 -10.23 -15.79
CA GLU A 357 -22.38 -11.15 -15.81
C GLU A 357 -21.02 -10.46 -15.94
N MET A 358 -20.96 -9.11 -16.00
CA MET A 358 -19.69 -8.40 -16.17
C MET A 358 -19.67 -7.00 -15.57
N ASN A 359 -18.56 -6.73 -14.87
CA ASN A 359 -18.17 -5.36 -14.51
C ASN A 359 -17.29 -4.78 -15.64
N VAL A 360 -17.59 -3.56 -16.09
CA VAL A 360 -16.87 -2.87 -17.16
C VAL A 360 -16.04 -1.66 -16.68
N TYR A 361 -15.57 -1.69 -15.44
CA TYR A 361 -14.68 -0.69 -14.84
C TYR A 361 -13.31 -1.28 -14.49
N LYS A 362 -12.95 -2.42 -15.05
CA LYS A 362 -11.75 -3.17 -14.71
C LYS A 362 -10.45 -2.38 -14.89
N PRO A 363 -10.20 -1.68 -16.00
CA PRO A 363 -8.98 -0.87 -16.15
C PRO A 363 -8.86 0.22 -15.10
N LEU A 364 -9.96 0.91 -14.76
CA LEU A 364 -9.99 1.93 -13.70
C LEU A 364 -9.64 1.32 -12.35
N ILE A 365 -10.23 0.16 -12.00
CA ILE A 365 -10.00 -0.50 -10.71
C ILE A 365 -8.52 -0.86 -10.56
N ILE A 366 -7.93 -1.55 -11.54
CA ILE A 366 -6.55 -2.02 -11.40
C ILE A 366 -5.54 -0.87 -11.49
N PHE A 367 -5.81 0.17 -12.27
CA PHE A 367 -4.96 1.36 -12.32
C PHE A 367 -4.82 1.99 -10.92
N ASN A 368 -5.93 2.25 -10.24
CA ASN A 368 -5.92 2.87 -8.92
C ASN A 368 -5.30 1.95 -7.85
N ILE A 369 -5.54 0.65 -7.91
CA ILE A 369 -4.94 -0.31 -6.96
C ILE A 369 -3.43 -0.39 -7.14
N THR A 370 -2.93 -0.55 -8.35
CA THR A 370 -1.48 -0.64 -8.61
C THR A 370 -0.78 0.69 -8.34
N HIS A 371 -1.44 1.82 -8.62
CA HIS A 371 -0.96 3.14 -8.25
C HIS A 371 -0.79 3.24 -6.73
N SER A 372 -1.84 2.92 -5.96
CA SER A 372 -1.80 2.93 -4.50
C SER A 372 -0.72 2.01 -3.94
N ILE A 373 -0.59 0.77 -4.44
CA ILE A 373 0.46 -0.16 -4.02
C ILE A 373 1.86 0.44 -4.25
N THR A 374 2.07 1.05 -5.41
CA THR A 374 3.37 1.60 -5.79
C THR A 374 3.74 2.78 -4.90
N ILE A 375 2.86 3.79 -4.78
CA ILE A 375 3.19 4.99 -4.00
C ILE A 375 3.26 4.72 -2.50
N LEU A 376 2.46 3.78 -1.96
CA LEU A 376 2.58 3.33 -0.57
C LEU A 376 3.91 2.61 -0.32
N THR A 377 4.31 1.73 -1.23
CA THR A 377 5.58 1.01 -1.14
C THR A 377 6.76 1.97 -1.09
N ASP A 378 6.85 2.86 -2.08
CA ASP A 378 7.95 3.81 -2.21
C ASP A 378 7.93 4.84 -1.06
N GLY A 379 6.74 5.29 -0.67
CA GLY A 379 6.53 6.16 0.48
C GLY A 379 7.01 5.56 1.79
N CYS A 380 6.67 4.31 2.08
CA CYS A 380 7.15 3.60 3.27
C CYS A 380 8.67 3.41 3.27
N VAL A 381 9.26 3.06 2.13
CA VAL A 381 10.72 2.90 1.99
C VAL A 381 11.44 4.21 2.24
N ASN A 382 10.99 5.30 1.61
CA ASN A 382 11.61 6.62 1.73
C ASN A 382 11.42 7.20 3.14
N PHE A 383 10.23 7.10 3.69
CA PHE A 383 9.94 7.60 5.04
C PHE A 383 10.79 6.88 6.11
N ARG A 384 10.94 5.56 6.00
CA ARG A 384 11.85 4.79 6.84
C ARG A 384 13.29 5.29 6.71
N ARG A 385 13.80 5.31 5.48
CA ARG A 385 15.22 5.53 5.18
C ARG A 385 15.65 6.97 5.45
N PHE A 386 14.85 7.94 5.03
CA PHE A 386 15.23 9.35 5.04
C PHE A 386 14.65 10.14 6.22
N LEU A 387 13.76 9.54 7.00
CA LEU A 387 13.23 10.18 8.20
C LEU A 387 13.44 9.32 9.45
N VAL A 388 12.74 8.17 9.57
CA VAL A 388 12.65 7.40 10.81
C VAL A 388 14.03 7.00 11.33
N GLU A 389 14.89 6.45 10.47
CA GLU A 389 16.22 5.97 10.86
C GLU A 389 17.11 7.09 11.43
N GLY A 390 17.01 8.30 10.88
CA GLY A 390 17.81 9.45 11.29
C GLY A 390 17.20 10.32 12.39
N THR A 391 15.92 10.15 12.74
CA THR A 391 15.24 10.93 13.76
C THR A 391 15.81 10.67 15.14
N LYS A 392 15.97 11.75 15.94
CA LYS A 392 16.54 11.72 17.32
C LYS A 392 15.64 12.51 18.28
N PRO A 393 15.56 12.11 19.55
CA PRO A 393 14.85 12.88 20.56
C PRO A 393 15.66 14.14 20.95
N ASN A 394 14.99 15.24 21.16
CA ASN A 394 15.57 16.45 21.74
C ASN A 394 15.32 16.44 23.25
N LEU A 395 16.20 15.76 23.99
CA LEU A 395 16.05 15.55 25.42
C LEU A 395 15.94 16.85 26.21
N LYS A 396 16.63 17.92 25.76
CA LYS A 396 16.54 19.22 26.42
C LYS A 396 15.12 19.76 26.40
N LYS A 397 14.47 19.73 25.25
CA LYS A 397 13.08 20.23 25.12
C LYS A 397 12.07 19.32 25.81
N ILE A 398 12.24 18.02 25.68
CA ILE A 398 11.40 17.04 26.37
C ILE A 398 11.43 17.26 27.88
N ASN A 399 12.61 17.38 28.49
CA ASN A 399 12.75 17.59 29.91
C ASN A 399 12.19 18.96 30.34
N GLU A 400 12.45 20.03 29.58
CA GLU A 400 11.89 21.36 29.85
C GLU A 400 10.35 21.31 29.93
N TYR A 401 9.68 20.62 29.04
CA TYR A 401 8.23 20.48 29.05
C TYR A 401 7.72 19.67 30.25
N VAL A 402 8.41 18.59 30.62
CA VAL A 402 8.06 17.79 31.80
C VAL A 402 8.17 18.62 33.07
N GLU A 403 9.28 19.37 33.25
CA GLU A 403 9.51 20.20 34.42
C GLU A 403 8.48 21.33 34.60
N ARG A 404 8.02 21.89 33.49
CA ARG A 404 7.02 22.98 33.47
C ARG A 404 5.57 22.51 33.46
N SER A 405 5.31 21.22 33.34
CA SER A 405 3.96 20.70 33.19
C SER A 405 3.14 20.83 34.47
N LEU A 406 2.00 21.51 34.37
CA LEU A 406 1.03 21.61 35.48
C LEU A 406 0.18 20.32 35.60
N MET A 407 0.14 19.46 34.58
CA MET A 407 -0.68 18.25 34.58
C MET A 407 -0.08 17.14 35.46
N LEU A 408 1.15 17.29 35.92
CA LEU A 408 1.75 16.42 36.95
C LEU A 408 0.99 16.46 38.29
N VAL A 409 0.19 17.51 38.52
CA VAL A 409 -0.72 17.63 39.67
C VAL A 409 -1.69 16.45 39.80
N THR A 410 -1.96 15.75 38.70
CA THR A 410 -2.85 14.58 38.66
C THR A 410 -2.39 13.51 39.69
N ALA A 411 -1.08 13.37 39.90
CA ALA A 411 -0.54 12.43 40.90
C ALA A 411 -0.88 12.81 42.35
N LEU A 412 -1.13 14.07 42.65
CA LEU A 412 -1.53 14.53 43.97
C LEU A 412 -3.00 14.27 44.30
N SER A 413 -3.88 14.18 43.29
CA SER A 413 -5.33 14.08 43.48
C SER A 413 -5.76 12.92 44.42
N PRO A 414 -5.19 11.70 44.35
CA PRO A 414 -5.56 10.61 45.25
C PRO A 414 -5.19 10.89 46.73
N VAL A 415 -4.22 11.76 46.98
CA VAL A 415 -3.69 12.05 48.33
C VAL A 415 -4.38 13.27 48.96
N ILE A 416 -4.52 14.36 48.23
CA ILE A 416 -5.04 15.63 48.76
C ILE A 416 -6.45 15.96 48.32
N GLY A 417 -7.01 15.20 47.43
CA GLY A 417 -8.30 15.43 46.79
C GLY A 417 -8.24 16.34 45.55
N TYR A 418 -9.21 16.15 44.62
CA TYR A 418 -9.30 16.86 43.34
C TYR A 418 -9.29 18.39 43.49
N ASP A 419 -10.10 18.92 44.42
CA ASP A 419 -10.25 20.36 44.59
C ASP A 419 -8.95 21.07 45.00
N LYS A 420 -8.16 20.45 45.89
CA LYS A 420 -6.87 20.99 46.28
C LYS A 420 -5.86 20.88 45.15
N ALA A 421 -5.84 19.76 44.42
CA ALA A 421 -5.00 19.59 43.25
C ALA A 421 -5.34 20.64 42.15
N SER A 422 -6.62 20.86 41.87
CA SER A 422 -7.09 21.91 40.96
C SER A 422 -6.63 23.31 41.38
N LYS A 423 -6.72 23.65 42.71
CA LYS A 423 -6.23 24.93 43.24
C LYS A 423 -4.75 25.12 43.01
N ILE A 424 -3.93 24.07 43.21
CA ILE A 424 -2.48 24.13 42.96
C ILE A 424 -2.22 24.46 41.47
N ALA A 425 -2.87 23.76 40.54
CA ALA A 425 -2.65 23.98 39.10
C ALA A 425 -3.03 25.39 38.68
N HIS A 426 -4.22 25.90 39.10
CA HIS A 426 -4.64 27.26 38.82
C HIS A 426 -3.71 28.31 39.45
N TYR A 427 -3.32 28.12 40.69
CA TYR A 427 -2.42 29.05 41.35
C TYR A 427 -1.05 29.11 40.67
N ALA A 428 -0.54 27.96 40.23
CA ALA A 428 0.71 27.89 39.49
C ALA A 428 0.59 28.65 38.15
N MET A 429 -0.52 28.43 37.41
CA MET A 429 -0.78 29.11 36.13
C MET A 429 -0.91 30.62 36.28
N ASP A 430 -1.71 31.07 37.25
CA ASP A 430 -2.03 32.50 37.44
C ASP A 430 -0.81 33.33 37.94
N ASN A 431 0.14 32.68 38.57
CA ASN A 431 1.32 33.33 39.17
C ASN A 431 2.65 32.97 38.47
N ASP A 432 2.60 32.26 37.31
CA ASP A 432 3.79 31.78 36.58
C ASP A 432 4.80 31.03 37.47
N LEU A 433 4.29 30.11 38.29
CA LEU A 433 5.05 29.28 39.19
C LEU A 433 5.19 27.86 38.69
N THR A 434 6.22 27.15 39.19
CA THR A 434 6.26 25.71 39.08
C THR A 434 5.15 25.06 39.91
N LEU A 435 4.74 23.86 39.54
CA LEU A 435 3.73 23.11 40.31
C LEU A 435 4.18 22.88 41.75
N LYS A 436 5.47 22.62 41.95
CA LYS A 436 6.08 22.44 43.31
C LYS A 436 5.98 23.72 44.13
N ASP A 437 6.41 24.85 43.57
CA ASP A 437 6.35 26.12 44.29
C ASP A 437 4.91 26.50 44.69
N ALA A 438 3.96 26.27 43.81
CA ALA A 438 2.56 26.53 44.08
C ALA A 438 2.02 25.63 45.21
N ALA A 439 2.34 24.33 45.17
CA ALA A 439 1.90 23.36 46.17
C ALA A 439 2.43 23.71 47.55
N LEU A 440 3.71 24.10 47.66
CA LEU A 440 4.35 24.50 48.90
C LEU A 440 3.79 25.84 49.45
N LYS A 441 3.59 26.84 48.57
CA LYS A 441 2.98 28.12 48.95
C LYS A 441 1.56 27.98 49.49
N LEU A 442 0.78 27.08 48.94
CA LEU A 442 -0.57 26.79 49.42
C LEU A 442 -0.60 25.89 50.66
N GLY A 443 0.52 25.27 51.02
CA GLY A 443 0.65 24.45 52.22
C GLY A 443 -0.15 23.14 52.18
N PHE A 444 -0.46 22.62 51.00
CA PHE A 444 -1.25 21.39 50.87
C PHE A 444 -0.40 20.12 50.96
N VAL A 445 0.89 20.21 50.72
CA VAL A 445 1.89 19.15 50.86
C VAL A 445 3.22 19.73 51.30
N THR A 446 4.04 18.92 51.95
CA THR A 446 5.45 19.22 52.22
C THR A 446 6.30 18.95 50.95
N GLU A 447 7.51 19.50 50.93
CA GLU A 447 8.44 19.26 49.82
C GLU A 447 8.75 17.76 49.64
N ALA A 448 9.03 17.05 50.75
CA ALA A 448 9.30 15.62 50.72
C ALA A 448 8.10 14.79 50.21
N GLU A 449 6.87 15.20 50.55
CA GLU A 449 5.65 14.55 50.02
C GLU A 449 5.48 14.83 48.53
N PHE A 450 5.69 16.08 48.12
CA PHE A 450 5.61 16.44 46.70
C PHE A 450 6.57 15.61 45.85
N ASP A 451 7.85 15.59 46.24
CA ASP A 451 8.90 14.88 45.47
C ASP A 451 8.67 13.35 45.43
N ARG A 452 8.09 12.80 46.48
CA ARG A 452 7.74 11.39 46.56
C ARG A 452 6.54 11.03 45.66
N ILE A 453 5.54 11.90 45.59
CA ILE A 453 4.26 11.65 44.92
C ILE A 453 4.35 12.04 43.46
N VAL A 454 4.91 13.22 43.17
CA VAL A 454 4.99 13.77 41.80
C VAL A 454 6.30 13.32 41.16
N ASP A 455 6.33 12.05 40.77
CA ASP A 455 7.45 11.47 40.04
C ASP A 455 6.98 11.08 38.64
N PRO A 456 7.34 11.85 37.57
CA PRO A 456 6.91 11.58 36.23
C PRO A 456 7.23 10.15 35.75
N LYS A 457 8.29 9.53 36.24
CA LYS A 457 8.67 8.14 35.90
C LYS A 457 7.68 7.11 36.42
N LYS A 458 7.01 7.38 37.53
CA LYS A 458 5.95 6.49 38.06
C LYS A 458 4.63 6.68 37.34
N MET A 459 4.39 7.85 36.72
CA MET A 459 3.14 8.21 36.08
C MET A 459 2.95 7.60 34.67
N VAL A 460 3.94 6.88 34.15
CA VAL A 460 3.91 6.25 32.81
C VAL A 460 3.42 4.79 32.82
N SER A 461 2.93 4.33 33.98
CA SER A 461 2.33 3.00 34.18
C SER A 461 1.18 3.10 35.20
N PRO A 462 0.36 2.07 35.38
CA PRO A 462 -0.65 2.07 36.43
C PRO A 462 -0.05 2.40 37.78
N TYR A 463 -0.43 3.54 38.35
CA TYR A 463 0.13 4.09 39.61
C TYR A 463 -0.94 4.87 40.38
N VAL A 464 -1.05 4.61 41.66
CA VAL A 464 -1.87 5.36 42.60
C VAL A 464 -1.01 5.78 43.78
N ALA A 465 -0.81 7.10 43.94
CA ALA A 465 -0.05 7.64 45.05
C ALA A 465 -0.80 7.44 46.39
N THR A 466 -0.06 7.14 47.47
CA THR A 466 -0.59 7.01 48.81
C THR A 466 -0.03 8.07 49.74
N SER A 467 -0.76 8.44 50.80
CA SER A 467 -0.34 9.40 51.81
C SER A 467 0.80 8.91 52.67
N ALA A 468 0.95 7.62 52.88
CA ALA A 468 2.04 6.99 53.64
C ALA A 468 3.11 6.42 52.72
N ALA A 469 4.37 6.44 53.14
CA ALA A 469 5.41 5.64 52.51
C ALA A 469 5.00 4.17 52.56
N ALA A 470 4.90 3.52 51.43
CA ALA A 470 4.64 2.08 51.40
C ALA A 470 5.78 1.38 52.23
N PRO A 471 5.45 0.43 53.09
CA PRO A 471 6.52 -0.36 53.72
C PRO A 471 7.29 -1.08 52.60
N GLU A 472 8.62 -1.05 52.70
CA GLU A 472 9.48 -1.83 51.79
C GLU A 472 8.99 -3.29 51.78
N PRO A 473 8.87 -3.96 50.62
CA PRO A 473 8.57 -5.35 50.61
C PRO A 473 9.62 -6.11 51.38
N ALA A 474 9.20 -6.80 52.44
CA ALA A 474 10.10 -7.67 53.20
C ALA A 474 10.70 -8.69 52.22
N HIS A 475 12.01 -8.65 52.08
CA HIS A 475 12.77 -9.68 51.36
C HIS A 475 12.51 -11.01 52.03
N ALA A 476 11.75 -11.91 51.37
CA ALA A 476 11.61 -13.31 51.70
C ALA A 476 12.40 -14.15 50.70
#